data_cce762e496639c5242c3b3691db40857
#
_entry.id   cce762e496639c5242c3b3691db40857
#
_cell.length_a   1.000
_cell.length_b   1.000
_cell.length_c   1.000
_cell.angle_alpha   90.00
_cell.angle_beta   90.00
_cell.angle_gamma   90.00
#
_symmetry.space_group_name_H-M   'P 1'
#
loop_
_entity.id
_entity.type
_entity.pdbx_description
1 polymer ?
#
loop_
_entity_poly.entity_id
_entity_poly.type
_entity_poly.pdbx_seq_one_letter_code
_entity_poly.pdbx_strand_id
1 'polypeptide(L)'
;MGNRRTTLVGMDASQTLKLLNDVADAIGTALKGIKDWGPSGLRDSQYLADLVVDQVALDMLRAAGVGILSEESGSENLDRNIVIIIDPLDGSTNASRGIPHYATSLCAVDSAGPFVALVVDQAV
;
A
#
# COMPACT_ATOMS: atom_id res chain seq x y z
N MET A 1 27.38 -11.12 7.23
CA MET A 1 26.96 -11.03 7.18
C MET A 1 26.25 -10.66 6.86
N GLY A 2 25.88 -10.44 6.42
CA GLY A 2 25.34 -10.22 6.19
C GLY A 2 24.64 -9.57 5.94
N ASN A 3 24.37 -9.47 5.92
CA ASN A 3 23.63 -8.70 5.63
C ASN A 3 23.18 -7.67 5.77
N ARG A 4 23.55 -7.79 5.72
CA ARG A 4 23.04 -6.92 6.08
C ARG A 4 22.48 -5.76 5.33
N ARG A 5 21.31 -5.87 4.66
CA ARG A 5 20.52 -4.78 4.12
C ARG A 5 20.06 -3.80 5.20
N THR A 6 20.03 -4.24 6.41
CA THR A 6 19.62 -3.42 7.56
C THR A 6 20.66 -2.41 7.99
N THR A 7 21.89 -2.51 7.52
CA THR A 7 22.98 -1.72 8.05
C THR A 7 22.93 -0.26 7.67
N LEU A 8 22.54 0.08 6.45
CA LEU A 8 22.63 1.46 5.97
C LEU A 8 21.29 2.01 5.46
N VAL A 9 20.58 1.27 4.66
CA VAL A 9 19.48 1.82 3.86
C VAL A 9 18.29 0.91 3.81
N GLY A 10 18.37 -0.23 4.43
CA GLY A 10 17.33 -1.21 4.32
C GLY A 10 16.73 -1.57 5.66
N MET A 11 15.63 -2.26 5.56
CA MET A 11 14.96 -2.89 6.68
C MET A 11 15.09 -4.40 6.50
N ASP A 12 15.15 -5.13 7.60
CA ASP A 12 15.00 -6.58 7.55
C ASP A 12 13.53 -6.96 7.29
N ALA A 13 13.27 -8.25 7.14
CA ALA A 13 11.90 -8.73 6.87
C ALA A 13 10.93 -8.36 7.98
N SER A 14 11.37 -8.40 9.24
CA SER A 14 10.52 -8.06 10.38
C SER A 14 10.15 -6.58 10.40
N GLN A 15 11.11 -5.71 10.19
CA GLN A 15 10.88 -4.27 10.12
C GLN A 15 10.00 -3.91 8.92
N THR A 16 10.23 -4.57 7.79
CA THR A 16 9.43 -4.38 6.59
C THR A 16 7.99 -4.82 6.82
N LEU A 17 7.77 -5.97 7.42
CA LEU A 17 6.42 -6.44 7.74
C LEU A 17 5.70 -5.45 8.67
N LYS A 18 6.41 -4.89 9.65
CA LYS A 18 5.83 -3.88 10.52
C LYS A 18 5.39 -2.65 9.73
N LEU A 19 6.21 -2.19 8.80
CA LEU A 19 5.84 -1.08 7.92
C LEU A 19 4.58 -1.40 7.13
N LEU A 20 4.49 -2.59 6.52
CA LEU A 20 3.32 -2.98 5.75
C LEU A 20 2.06 -3.05 6.60
N ASN A 21 2.18 -3.58 7.82
CA ASN A 21 1.05 -3.60 8.77
C ASN A 21 0.62 -2.19 9.16
N ASP A 22 1.57 -1.30 9.44
CA ASP A 22 1.25 0.08 9.80
C ASP A 22 0.53 0.81 8.66
N VAL A 23 0.97 0.58 7.42
CA VAL A 23 0.30 1.16 6.23
C VAL A 23 -1.11 0.61 6.09
N ALA A 24 -1.28 -0.70 6.21
CA ALA A 24 -2.60 -1.33 6.11
C ALA A 24 -3.55 -0.84 7.20
N ASP A 25 -3.07 -0.67 8.43
CA ASP A 25 -3.85 -0.13 9.53
C ASP A 25 -4.29 1.31 9.26
N ALA A 26 -3.39 2.13 8.74
CA ALA A 26 -3.70 3.51 8.39
C ALA A 26 -4.74 3.59 7.28
N ILE A 27 -4.63 2.72 6.27
CA ILE A 27 -5.64 2.60 5.21
C ILE A 27 -6.99 2.21 5.81
N GLY A 28 -7.02 1.21 6.70
CA GLY A 28 -8.25 0.77 7.36
C GLY A 28 -8.92 1.90 8.12
N THR A 29 -8.15 2.70 8.83
CA THR A 29 -8.66 3.89 9.54
C THR A 29 -9.23 4.91 8.56
N ALA A 30 -8.52 5.18 7.46
CA ALA A 30 -8.98 6.12 6.45
C ALA A 30 -10.28 5.66 5.79
N LEU A 31 -10.42 4.36 5.52
CA LEU A 31 -11.64 3.81 4.93
C LEU A 31 -12.87 4.05 5.79
N LYS A 32 -12.73 3.97 7.11
CA LYS A 32 -13.85 4.25 8.03
C LYS A 32 -14.30 5.70 7.99
N GLY A 33 -13.44 6.60 7.56
CA GLY A 33 -13.77 8.01 7.45
C GLY A 33 -14.26 8.46 6.07
N ILE A 34 -14.32 7.56 5.11
CA ILE A 34 -14.76 7.90 3.76
C ILE A 34 -16.26 8.25 3.78
N LYS A 35 -16.58 9.41 3.23
CA LYS A 35 -17.95 9.90 3.13
C LYS A 35 -18.44 9.95 1.69
N ASP A 36 -17.53 10.21 0.75
CA ASP A 36 -17.86 10.25 -0.68
C ASP A 36 -17.27 9.03 -1.37
N TRP A 37 -18.12 8.09 -1.71
CA TRP A 37 -17.75 6.87 -2.43
C TRP A 37 -17.97 6.98 -3.93
N GLY A 38 -18.09 8.21 -4.44
CA GLY A 38 -18.29 8.49 -5.85
C GLY A 38 -17.02 8.32 -6.68
N PRO A 39 -17.16 8.43 -8.00
CA PRO A 39 -16.02 8.31 -8.92
C PRO A 39 -15.03 9.45 -8.74
N SER A 40 -13.76 9.19 -9.03
CA SER A 40 -12.69 10.20 -8.94
C SER A 40 -12.83 11.29 -9.99
N GLY A 41 -13.39 10.96 -11.14
CA GLY A 41 -13.45 11.85 -12.30
C GLY A 41 -12.14 11.91 -13.09
N LEU A 42 -11.08 11.23 -12.64
CA LEU A 42 -9.78 11.25 -13.28
C LEU A 42 -9.57 10.08 -14.22
N ARG A 43 -10.17 8.94 -13.91
CA ARG A 43 -9.98 7.70 -14.65
C ARG A 43 -11.20 6.81 -14.45
N ASP A 44 -11.57 6.05 -15.50
CA ASP A 44 -12.68 5.11 -15.41
C ASP A 44 -12.43 4.07 -14.30
N SER A 45 -13.48 3.67 -13.61
CA SER A 45 -13.44 2.68 -12.53
C SER A 45 -12.62 3.08 -11.33
N GLN A 46 -12.16 4.33 -11.24
CA GLN A 46 -11.47 4.85 -10.05
C GLN A 46 -12.43 5.67 -9.20
N TYR A 47 -12.40 5.42 -7.91
CA TYR A 47 -13.22 6.13 -6.92
C TYR A 47 -12.39 7.15 -6.14
N LEU A 48 -13.05 8.15 -5.57
CA LEU A 48 -12.39 9.11 -4.68
C LEU A 48 -11.71 8.40 -3.50
N ALA A 49 -12.34 7.34 -3.00
CA ALA A 49 -11.77 6.53 -1.92
C ALA A 49 -10.40 5.93 -2.31
N ASP A 50 -10.24 5.49 -3.57
CA ASP A 50 -8.96 4.97 -4.06
C ASP A 50 -7.85 6.00 -3.92
N LEU A 51 -8.15 7.26 -4.25
CA LEU A 51 -7.17 8.35 -4.15
C LEU A 51 -6.83 8.68 -2.70
N VAL A 52 -7.82 8.67 -1.81
CA VAL A 52 -7.62 8.96 -0.39
C VAL A 52 -6.69 7.94 0.25
N VAL A 53 -6.98 6.66 0.06
CA VAL A 53 -6.16 5.61 0.68
C VAL A 53 -4.78 5.49 0.03
N ASP A 54 -4.68 5.76 -1.27
CA ASP A 54 -3.39 5.81 -1.94
C ASP A 54 -2.51 6.90 -1.34
N GLN A 55 -3.06 8.10 -1.12
CA GLN A 55 -2.30 9.20 -0.53
C GLN A 55 -1.80 8.86 0.88
N VAL A 56 -2.63 8.23 1.69
CA VAL A 56 -2.23 7.76 3.03
C VAL A 56 -1.03 6.82 2.92
N ALA A 57 -1.10 5.85 2.02
CA ALA A 57 -0.02 4.90 1.80
C ALA A 57 1.25 5.57 1.29
N LEU A 58 1.13 6.45 0.29
CA LEU A 58 2.26 7.15 -0.30
C LEU A 58 3.03 7.95 0.75
N ASP A 59 2.33 8.68 1.60
CA ASP A 59 2.97 9.50 2.64
C ASP A 59 3.82 8.64 3.58
N MET A 60 3.29 7.51 4.02
CA MET A 60 4.01 6.61 4.92
C MET A 60 5.19 5.92 4.24
N LEU A 61 4.99 5.45 3.02
CA LEU A 61 6.04 4.76 2.28
C LEU A 61 7.17 5.70 1.88
N ARG A 62 6.84 6.94 1.50
CA ARG A 62 7.84 7.97 1.22
C ARG A 62 8.67 8.28 2.45
N ALA A 63 8.02 8.41 3.60
CA ALA A 63 8.70 8.65 4.87
C ALA A 63 9.65 7.50 5.25
N ALA A 64 9.32 6.29 4.84
CA ALA A 64 10.17 5.12 5.09
C ALA A 64 11.34 5.00 4.11
N GLY A 65 11.37 5.80 3.05
CA GLY A 65 12.47 5.82 2.10
C GLY A 65 12.48 4.67 1.10
N VAL A 66 11.37 3.99 0.91
CA VAL A 66 11.23 2.89 -0.04
C VAL A 66 10.78 3.39 -1.42
N GLY A 67 11.03 2.59 -2.46
CA GLY A 67 10.40 2.79 -3.76
C GLY A 67 8.96 2.30 -3.71
N ILE A 68 8.14 2.78 -4.64
CA ILE A 68 6.70 2.51 -4.64
C ILE A 68 6.25 2.17 -6.05
N LEU A 69 5.44 1.11 -6.16
CA LEU A 69 4.66 0.81 -7.35
C LEU A 69 3.22 0.64 -6.91
N SER A 70 2.42 1.67 -7.15
CA SER A 70 1.01 1.72 -6.73
C SER A 70 0.08 1.45 -7.90
N GLU A 71 -0.94 0.65 -7.65
CA GLU A 71 -2.06 0.43 -8.58
C GLU A 71 -2.70 1.76 -9.01
N GLU A 72 -2.81 2.72 -8.08
CA GLU A 72 -3.51 3.98 -8.33
C GLU A 72 -2.64 5.06 -8.96
N SER A 73 -1.40 5.20 -8.49
CA SER A 73 -0.56 6.35 -8.83
C SER A 73 0.70 6.03 -9.64
N GLY A 74 0.96 4.75 -9.91
CA GLY A 74 2.13 4.34 -10.68
C GLY A 74 3.37 4.20 -9.84
N SER A 75 4.53 4.46 -10.46
CA SER A 75 5.81 4.16 -9.85
C SER A 75 6.59 5.39 -9.46
N GLU A 76 7.37 5.29 -8.39
CA GLU A 76 8.35 6.29 -7.99
C GLU A 76 9.52 5.63 -7.24
N ASN A 77 10.72 6.14 -7.47
CA ASN A 77 11.94 5.74 -6.76
C ASN A 77 12.20 4.21 -6.83
N LEU A 78 12.01 3.61 -7.99
CA LEU A 78 12.20 2.16 -8.17
C LEU A 78 13.67 1.73 -8.03
N ASP A 79 14.60 2.67 -7.96
CA ASP A 79 16.02 2.42 -7.72
C ASP A 79 16.36 2.19 -6.23
N ARG A 80 15.40 2.34 -5.34
CA ARG A 80 15.60 2.08 -3.91
C ARG A 80 15.83 0.59 -3.67
N ASN A 81 16.52 0.28 -2.56
CA ASN A 81 16.82 -1.10 -2.20
C ASN A 81 15.58 -1.95 -1.99
N ILE A 82 14.55 -1.35 -1.44
CA ILE A 82 13.27 -2.00 -1.23
C ILE A 82 12.20 -1.21 -1.98
N VAL A 83 11.40 -1.92 -2.75
CA VAL A 83 10.24 -1.36 -3.45
C VAL A 83 8.99 -2.04 -2.91
N ILE A 84 7.99 -1.24 -2.59
CA ILE A 84 6.69 -1.74 -2.14
C ILE A 84 5.70 -1.67 -3.30
N ILE A 85 5.16 -2.82 -3.67
CA ILE A 85 4.07 -2.94 -4.64
C ILE A 85 2.79 -2.94 -3.83
N ILE A 86 1.88 -2.03 -4.13
CA ILE A 86 0.67 -1.86 -3.32
C ILE A 86 -0.58 -1.65 -4.18
N ASP A 87 -1.64 -2.36 -3.81
CA ASP A 87 -3.02 -2.02 -4.14
C ASP A 87 -3.70 -1.62 -2.83
N PRO A 88 -3.91 -0.31 -2.60
CA PRO A 88 -4.46 0.16 -1.33
C PRO A 88 -5.88 -0.31 -1.09
N LEU A 89 -6.69 -0.42 -2.14
CA LEU A 89 -8.09 -0.80 -2.04
C LEU A 89 -8.47 -1.70 -3.22
N ASP A 90 -8.17 -2.98 -3.07
CA ASP A 90 -8.59 -4.01 -4.01
C ASP A 90 -10.06 -4.35 -3.74
N GLY A 91 -10.90 -4.16 -4.75
CA GLY A 91 -12.33 -4.30 -4.60
C GLY A 91 -13.05 -3.00 -4.27
N SER A 92 -12.58 -1.87 -4.78
CA SER A 92 -13.17 -0.54 -4.51
C SER A 92 -14.62 -0.44 -4.94
N THR A 93 -15.02 -1.12 -6.01
CA THR A 93 -16.41 -1.17 -6.43
C THR A 93 -17.28 -1.86 -5.37
N ASN A 94 -16.81 -2.97 -4.82
CA ASN A 94 -17.51 -3.64 -3.72
C ASN A 94 -17.64 -2.71 -2.52
N ALA A 95 -16.53 -2.08 -2.12
CA ALA A 95 -16.53 -1.17 -0.99
C ALA A 95 -17.51 -0.01 -1.20
N SER A 96 -17.55 0.56 -2.40
CA SER A 96 -18.46 1.66 -2.74
C SER A 96 -19.93 1.28 -2.65
N ARG A 97 -20.23 -0.01 -2.77
CA ARG A 97 -21.59 -0.56 -2.74
C ARG A 97 -21.94 -1.25 -1.42
N GLY A 98 -21.04 -1.17 -0.43
CA GLY A 98 -21.27 -1.83 0.85
C GLY A 98 -21.17 -3.36 0.81
N ILE A 99 -20.54 -3.91 -0.24
CA ILE A 99 -20.28 -5.35 -0.36
C ILE A 99 -18.99 -5.66 0.42
N PRO A 100 -19.02 -6.55 1.43
CA PRO A 100 -17.88 -6.70 2.34
C PRO A 100 -16.77 -7.61 1.80
N HIS A 101 -16.28 -7.32 0.59
CA HIS A 101 -15.21 -8.04 -0.06
C HIS A 101 -14.23 -7.05 -0.66
N TYR A 102 -13.33 -6.52 0.16
CA TYR A 102 -12.26 -5.64 -0.27
C TYR A 102 -11.07 -5.71 0.68
N ALA A 103 -9.89 -5.48 0.15
CA ALA A 103 -8.64 -5.74 0.85
C ALA A 103 -7.58 -4.71 0.50
N THR A 104 -6.52 -4.66 1.30
CA THR A 104 -5.26 -4.00 0.96
C THR A 104 -4.22 -5.07 0.70
N SER A 105 -3.48 -4.96 -0.40
CA SER A 105 -2.42 -5.90 -0.76
C SER A 105 -1.09 -5.14 -0.87
N LEU A 106 -0.05 -5.67 -0.21
CA LEU A 106 1.29 -5.11 -0.25
C LEU A 106 2.32 -6.22 -0.43
N CYS A 107 3.34 -5.94 -1.22
CA CYS A 107 4.47 -6.85 -1.40
C CYS A 107 5.76 -6.05 -1.42
N ALA A 108 6.72 -6.45 -0.59
CA ALA A 108 8.05 -5.86 -0.56
C ALA A 108 9.00 -6.68 -1.41
N VAL A 109 9.72 -5.99 -2.28
CA VAL A 109 10.65 -6.59 -3.24
C VAL A 109 12.02 -5.94 -3.07
N ASP A 110 13.07 -6.74 -3.08
CA ASP A 110 14.43 -6.26 -3.18
C ASP A 110 15.14 -6.90 -4.37
N SER A 111 16.47 -6.75 -4.46
CA SER A 111 17.24 -7.29 -5.59
C SER A 111 17.14 -8.82 -5.73
N ALA A 112 16.80 -9.52 -4.67
CA ALA A 112 16.62 -10.97 -4.69
C ALA A 112 15.18 -11.39 -5.01
N GLY A 113 14.27 -10.44 -5.13
CA GLY A 113 12.86 -10.68 -5.42
C GLY A 113 11.94 -10.37 -4.26
N PRO A 114 10.68 -10.82 -4.32
CA PRO A 114 9.72 -10.62 -3.23
C PRO A 114 10.19 -11.32 -1.95
N PHE A 115 10.05 -10.66 -0.80
CA PHE A 115 10.49 -11.25 0.46
C PHE A 115 9.50 -11.07 1.62
N VAL A 116 8.54 -10.17 1.50
CA VAL A 116 7.43 -10.01 2.46
C VAL A 116 6.19 -9.65 1.68
N ALA A 117 5.08 -10.27 2.02
CA ALA A 117 3.78 -9.95 1.44
C ALA A 117 2.72 -9.94 2.53
N LEU A 118 1.75 -9.05 2.39
CA LEU A 118 0.65 -8.89 3.33
C LEU A 118 -0.62 -8.58 2.56
N VAL A 119 -1.67 -9.33 2.86
CA VAL A 119 -3.02 -9.03 2.38
C VAL A 119 -3.91 -8.89 3.62
N VAL A 120 -4.61 -7.77 3.73
CA VAL A 120 -5.48 -7.48 4.86
C VAL A 120 -6.90 -7.32 4.36
N ASP A 121 -7.81 -8.14 4.89
CA ASP A 121 -9.24 -7.97 4.69
C ASP A 121 -9.66 -6.70 5.43
N GLN A 122 -10.09 -5.69 4.69
CA GLN A 122 -10.48 -4.40 5.27
C GLN A 122 -11.97 -4.33 5.59
N ALA A 123 -12.73 -5.34 5.20
CA ALA A 123 -14.18 -5.36 5.37
C ALA A 123 -14.64 -5.89 6.74
N VAL A 124 -13.71 -6.35 7.56
CA VAL A 124 -14.02 -6.91 8.89
C VAL A 124 -13.78 -5.90 10.00
#